data_6a30d97ae6e2d5c3315725cfe1933938
#
_entry.id   6a30d97ae6e2d5c3315725cfe1933938
#
_cell.length_a   1.000
_cell.length_b   1.000
_cell.length_c   1.000
_cell.angle_alpha   90.00
_cell.angle_beta   90.00
_cell.angle_gamma   90.00
#
_symmetry.space_group_name_H-M   'P 1'
#
loop_
_entity.id
_entity.type
_entity.pdbx_description
1 polymer ?
#
loop_
_entity_poly.entity_id
_entity_poly.type
_entity_poly.pdbx_seq_one_letter_code
_entity_poly.pdbx_strand_id
1 'polypeptide(L)'
;MIQSFDAFVTAALFDRAGRAAFALGDGTVRFEDGAVVEAHDGASLSACLHPSGEGVLSGGDDGRLVWARPAEAVELAKVPGRWLESVAASPESRLIAFAAGREVHVRDAADPAFVRVFQHEKSISEVAFDPKGRRIAAASYGGVWLWFARIAEQKPSILKWAGSHLAIAWSPDGKFLISGMQENALHGWRVADEKNLRMGGYPAKVKSLAFLAKGGLMATSGANGVVVWPFAGSTGPMGKQATEVGFDAHAMVTRVAGASGGDWVAWGCDDGRVRACGLIGQKVVEVRAERGAPVSALAMSADGKRVAWGDEEGAAGVADLA
;
A
#
# COMPACT_ATOMS: atom_id res chain seq x y z
N MET A 1 -22.08 -4.72 2.26
CA MET A 1 -22.36 -6.14 1.88
C MET A 1 -21.16 -6.95 2.32
N ILE A 2 -21.36 -8.07 3.01
CA ILE A 2 -20.28 -8.99 3.42
C ILE A 2 -20.28 -10.17 2.45
N GLN A 3 -19.12 -10.57 1.96
CA GLN A 3 -18.88 -11.71 1.08
C GLN A 3 -17.91 -12.65 1.77
N SER A 4 -17.94 -13.92 1.43
CA SER A 4 -16.95 -14.91 1.84
C SER A 4 -16.29 -15.49 0.59
N PHE A 5 -14.99 -15.33 0.49
CA PHE A 5 -14.16 -15.99 -0.51
C PHE A 5 -13.44 -17.16 0.16
N ASP A 6 -13.16 -18.21 -0.58
CA ASP A 6 -12.44 -19.39 -0.04
C ASP A 6 -10.91 -19.20 -0.09
N ALA A 7 -10.44 -17.95 0.02
CA ALA A 7 -9.01 -17.62 -0.14
C ALA A 7 -8.66 -16.31 0.60
N PHE A 8 -7.42 -16.24 1.08
CA PHE A 8 -6.81 -15.06 1.69
C PHE A 8 -7.02 -13.80 0.84
N VAL A 9 -7.48 -12.71 1.43
CA VAL A 9 -7.62 -11.43 0.72
C VAL A 9 -6.29 -10.67 0.75
N THR A 10 -5.60 -10.66 -0.38
CA THR A 10 -4.27 -10.04 -0.51
C THR A 10 -4.37 -8.51 -0.56
N ALA A 11 -5.34 -7.98 -1.28
CA ALA A 11 -5.56 -6.55 -1.41
C ALA A 11 -7.04 -6.21 -1.58
N ALA A 12 -7.43 -5.05 -1.05
CA ALA A 12 -8.70 -4.40 -1.32
C ALA A 12 -8.42 -3.04 -1.96
N LEU A 13 -9.20 -2.63 -2.95
CA LEU A 13 -8.99 -1.43 -3.75
C LEU A 13 -10.32 -0.79 -4.13
N PHE A 14 -10.31 0.51 -4.40
CA PHE A 14 -11.40 1.19 -5.10
C PHE A 14 -10.90 1.71 -6.44
N ASP A 15 -11.60 1.43 -7.52
CA ASP A 15 -11.30 2.01 -8.82
C ASP A 15 -11.72 3.50 -8.89
N ARG A 16 -11.43 4.15 -10.02
CA ARG A 16 -11.76 5.57 -10.22
C ARG A 16 -13.28 5.84 -10.20
N ALA A 17 -14.08 4.83 -10.53
CA ALA A 17 -15.55 4.91 -10.46
C ALA A 17 -16.10 4.65 -9.05
N GLY A 18 -15.23 4.34 -8.08
CA GLY A 18 -15.58 4.02 -6.70
C GLY A 18 -16.05 2.58 -6.50
N ARG A 19 -15.84 1.67 -7.47
CA ARG A 19 -16.16 0.24 -7.31
C ARG A 19 -15.03 -0.45 -6.53
N ALA A 20 -15.42 -1.29 -5.59
CA ALA A 20 -14.45 -2.10 -4.86
C ALA A 20 -13.99 -3.31 -5.69
N ALA A 21 -12.74 -3.70 -5.50
CA ALA A 21 -12.15 -4.91 -6.04
C ALA A 21 -11.22 -5.56 -5.02
N PHE A 22 -11.11 -6.89 -5.06
CA PHE A 22 -10.32 -7.70 -4.15
C PHE A 22 -9.40 -8.62 -4.96
N ALA A 23 -8.11 -8.60 -4.68
CA ALA A 23 -7.16 -9.60 -5.18
C ALA A 23 -6.99 -10.69 -4.12
N LEU A 24 -7.00 -11.95 -4.54
CA LEU A 24 -7.05 -13.10 -3.64
C LEU A 24 -5.83 -14.02 -3.78
N GLY A 25 -5.57 -14.77 -2.71
CA GLY A 25 -4.53 -15.78 -2.65
C GLY A 25 -4.77 -17.02 -3.54
N ASP A 26 -5.96 -17.15 -4.15
CA ASP A 26 -6.27 -18.16 -5.16
C ASP A 26 -5.95 -17.67 -6.59
N GLY A 27 -5.40 -16.49 -6.75
CA GLY A 27 -5.06 -15.87 -8.04
C GLY A 27 -6.20 -15.15 -8.72
N THR A 28 -7.39 -15.10 -8.13
CA THR A 28 -8.53 -14.38 -8.71
C THR A 28 -8.59 -12.93 -8.28
N VAL A 29 -9.21 -12.10 -9.11
CA VAL A 29 -9.65 -10.75 -8.78
C VAL A 29 -11.17 -10.72 -8.78
N ARG A 30 -11.76 -10.31 -7.67
CA ARG A 30 -13.22 -10.22 -7.47
C ARG A 30 -13.63 -8.76 -7.46
N PHE A 31 -14.65 -8.42 -8.25
CA PHE A 31 -15.19 -7.08 -8.30
C PHE A 31 -16.53 -7.00 -7.54
N GLU A 32 -16.85 -5.83 -7.02
CA GLU A 32 -18.07 -5.58 -6.24
C GLU A 32 -19.37 -5.90 -7.01
N ASP A 33 -19.35 -5.79 -8.32
CA ASP A 33 -20.46 -6.12 -9.22
C ASP A 33 -20.63 -7.62 -9.47
N GLY A 34 -19.82 -8.46 -8.83
CA GLY A 34 -19.85 -9.92 -8.93
C GLY A 34 -18.95 -10.49 -10.04
N ALA A 35 -18.28 -9.65 -10.83
CA ALA A 35 -17.34 -10.13 -11.83
C ALA A 35 -16.14 -10.84 -11.17
N VAL A 36 -15.72 -11.93 -11.77
CA VAL A 36 -14.58 -12.76 -11.36
C VAL A 36 -13.59 -12.87 -12.50
N VAL A 37 -12.31 -12.64 -12.23
CA VAL A 37 -11.25 -12.72 -13.22
C VAL A 37 -10.12 -13.60 -12.71
N GLU A 38 -9.82 -14.66 -13.43
CA GLU A 38 -8.66 -15.52 -13.22
C GLU A 38 -7.41 -14.76 -13.68
N ALA A 39 -6.70 -14.15 -12.74
CA ALA A 39 -5.53 -13.33 -13.05
C ALA A 39 -4.23 -14.14 -13.06
N HIS A 40 -4.09 -15.09 -12.13
CA HIS A 40 -2.88 -15.87 -11.93
C HIS A 40 -3.16 -17.37 -11.86
N ASP A 41 -2.17 -18.20 -12.28
CA ASP A 41 -2.20 -19.65 -12.15
C ASP A 41 -1.83 -20.12 -10.72
N GLY A 42 -1.49 -19.20 -9.85
CA GLY A 42 -1.14 -19.37 -8.44
C GLY A 42 -1.68 -18.21 -7.61
N ALA A 43 -0.95 -17.79 -6.57
CA ALA A 43 -1.40 -16.74 -5.69
C ALA A 43 -1.17 -15.33 -6.27
N SER A 44 -2.15 -14.44 -6.10
CA SER A 44 -1.91 -13.00 -6.20
C SER A 44 -1.18 -12.53 -4.94
N LEU A 45 0.02 -11.96 -5.09
CA LEU A 45 0.88 -11.58 -3.96
C LEU A 45 0.77 -10.08 -3.63
N SER A 46 0.52 -9.26 -4.63
CA SER A 46 0.41 -7.81 -4.48
C SER A 46 -0.53 -7.24 -5.53
N ALA A 47 -1.19 -6.14 -5.21
CA ALA A 47 -2.05 -5.46 -6.17
C ALA A 47 -2.13 -3.95 -5.91
N CYS A 48 -2.36 -3.20 -7.00
CA CYS A 48 -2.68 -1.78 -6.98
C CYS A 48 -3.62 -1.43 -8.14
N LEU A 49 -4.07 -0.19 -8.23
CA LEU A 49 -4.84 0.27 -9.38
C LEU A 49 -3.95 0.43 -10.62
N HIS A 50 -4.50 0.12 -11.79
CA HIS A 50 -3.84 0.48 -13.05
C HIS A 50 -3.73 2.01 -13.18
N PRO A 51 -2.69 2.58 -13.87
CA PRO A 51 -2.54 4.03 -14.04
C PRO A 51 -3.73 4.75 -14.67
N SER A 52 -4.57 4.06 -15.45
CA SER A 52 -5.84 4.62 -15.96
C SER A 52 -6.89 4.85 -14.88
N GLY A 53 -6.73 4.22 -13.72
CA GLY A 53 -7.73 4.20 -12.65
C GLY A 53 -8.81 3.14 -12.87
N GLU A 54 -8.67 2.26 -13.89
CA GLU A 54 -9.62 1.19 -14.20
C GLU A 54 -8.99 -0.17 -14.00
N GLY A 55 -9.66 -1.04 -13.26
CA GLY A 55 -9.18 -2.40 -13.00
C GLY A 55 -8.00 -2.46 -12.04
N VAL A 56 -7.53 -3.65 -11.83
CA VAL A 56 -6.50 -4.02 -10.85
C VAL A 56 -5.25 -4.51 -11.57
N LEU A 57 -4.09 -3.97 -11.21
CA LEU A 57 -2.81 -4.57 -11.50
C LEU A 57 -2.46 -5.52 -10.37
N SER A 58 -2.11 -6.75 -10.69
CA SER A 58 -1.66 -7.75 -9.72
C SER A 58 -0.35 -8.40 -10.14
N GLY A 59 0.49 -8.69 -9.16
CA GLY A 59 1.68 -9.52 -9.31
C GLY A 59 1.47 -10.85 -8.61
N GLY A 60 1.82 -11.95 -9.29
CA GLY A 60 1.63 -13.31 -8.80
C GLY A 60 2.93 -14.08 -8.51
N ASP A 61 2.79 -15.22 -7.87
CA ASP A 61 3.86 -16.18 -7.64
C ASP A 61 4.22 -16.96 -8.93
N ASP A 62 3.36 -16.87 -9.95
CA ASP A 62 3.58 -17.38 -11.31
C ASP A 62 4.52 -16.48 -12.15
N GLY A 63 4.98 -15.38 -11.56
CA GLY A 63 5.86 -14.40 -12.18
C GLY A 63 5.19 -13.47 -13.19
N ARG A 64 3.85 -13.43 -13.21
CA ARG A 64 3.09 -12.58 -14.13
C ARG A 64 2.71 -11.26 -13.46
N LEU A 65 2.75 -10.19 -14.24
CA LEU A 65 2.06 -8.94 -13.98
C LEU A 65 0.80 -8.90 -14.84
N VAL A 66 -0.34 -8.86 -14.21
CA VAL A 66 -1.65 -8.93 -14.90
C VAL A 66 -2.47 -7.68 -14.63
N TRP A 67 -3.11 -7.16 -15.66
CA TRP A 67 -4.14 -6.15 -15.56
C TRP A 67 -5.52 -6.81 -15.70
N ALA A 68 -6.22 -6.93 -14.57
CA ALA A 68 -7.55 -7.50 -14.48
C ALA A 68 -8.63 -6.40 -14.55
N ARG A 69 -9.57 -6.56 -15.47
CA ARG A 69 -10.81 -5.78 -15.61
C ARG A 69 -12.00 -6.73 -15.60
N PRO A 70 -13.21 -6.30 -15.27
CA PRO A 70 -14.38 -7.17 -15.42
C PRO A 70 -14.37 -7.86 -16.80
N ALA A 71 -14.44 -9.18 -16.81
CA ALA A 71 -14.40 -10.07 -17.98
C ALA A 71 -13.09 -10.12 -18.79
N GLU A 72 -11.98 -9.54 -18.31
CA GLU A 72 -10.71 -9.55 -19.04
C GLU A 72 -9.49 -9.57 -18.11
N ALA A 73 -8.51 -10.42 -18.45
CA ALA A 73 -7.16 -10.42 -17.86
C ALA A 73 -6.12 -10.23 -18.96
N VAL A 74 -5.28 -9.21 -18.82
CA VAL A 74 -4.21 -8.91 -19.77
C VAL A 74 -2.86 -9.08 -19.09
N GLU A 75 -2.02 -10.02 -19.59
CA GLU A 75 -0.64 -10.14 -19.14
C GLU A 75 0.19 -8.98 -19.71
N LEU A 76 0.75 -8.16 -18.80
CA LEU A 76 1.60 -7.02 -19.17
C LEU A 76 3.08 -7.35 -19.13
N ALA A 77 3.48 -8.32 -18.32
CA ALA A 77 4.85 -8.81 -18.21
C ALA A 77 4.89 -10.19 -17.58
N LYS A 78 5.98 -10.93 -17.85
CA LYS A 78 6.30 -12.19 -17.19
C LYS A 78 7.79 -12.26 -16.88
N VAL A 79 8.13 -12.64 -15.65
CA VAL A 79 9.50 -12.91 -15.18
C VAL A 79 9.54 -14.35 -14.66
N PRO A 80 9.90 -15.33 -15.50
CA PRO A 80 9.80 -16.76 -15.15
C PRO A 80 10.61 -17.11 -13.90
N GLY A 81 10.01 -17.89 -13.00
CA GLY A 81 10.64 -18.35 -11.77
C GLY A 81 10.88 -17.27 -10.72
N ARG A 82 10.18 -16.15 -10.82
CA ARG A 82 10.20 -15.05 -9.83
C ARG A 82 8.80 -14.74 -9.33
N TRP A 83 8.71 -14.41 -8.07
CA TRP A 83 7.50 -13.88 -7.45
C TRP A 83 7.46 -12.37 -7.62
N LEU A 84 6.28 -11.82 -7.92
CA LEU A 84 6.07 -10.38 -8.00
C LEU A 84 5.37 -9.90 -6.71
N GLU A 85 6.17 -9.72 -5.65
CA GLU A 85 5.67 -9.44 -4.30
C GLU A 85 5.30 -7.97 -4.06
N SER A 86 5.65 -7.09 -4.99
CA SER A 86 5.30 -5.67 -4.89
C SER A 86 5.06 -5.07 -6.28
N VAL A 87 3.89 -4.44 -6.43
CA VAL A 87 3.46 -3.72 -7.63
C VAL A 87 3.06 -2.31 -7.26
N ALA A 88 3.48 -1.34 -8.04
CA ALA A 88 3.11 0.07 -7.90
C ALA A 88 2.77 0.70 -9.24
N ALA A 89 1.90 1.69 -9.23
CA ALA A 89 1.52 2.44 -10.41
C ALA A 89 1.55 3.96 -10.16
N SER A 90 1.83 4.71 -11.20
CA SER A 90 1.76 6.17 -11.19
C SER A 90 0.80 6.65 -12.27
N PRO A 91 -0.40 7.12 -11.92
CA PRO A 91 -1.31 7.75 -12.87
C PRO A 91 -0.69 8.99 -13.53
N GLU A 92 0.11 9.76 -12.81
CA GLU A 92 0.73 11.00 -13.25
C GLU A 92 1.72 10.77 -14.42
N SER A 93 2.52 9.71 -14.35
CA SER A 93 3.50 9.36 -15.40
C SER A 93 3.06 8.22 -16.30
N ARG A 94 1.93 7.56 -16.00
CA ARG A 94 1.40 6.35 -16.65
C ARG A 94 2.35 5.16 -16.55
N LEU A 95 3.22 5.14 -15.55
CA LEU A 95 4.17 4.06 -15.33
C LEU A 95 3.65 3.04 -14.34
N ILE A 96 4.11 1.82 -14.54
CA ILE A 96 3.92 0.66 -13.68
C ILE A 96 5.30 0.19 -13.25
N ALA A 97 5.49 -0.10 -11.97
CA ALA A 97 6.71 -0.71 -11.45
C ALA A 97 6.38 -1.97 -10.65
N PHE A 98 7.25 -2.96 -10.71
CA PHE A 98 7.14 -4.15 -9.88
C PHE A 98 8.52 -4.68 -9.49
N ALA A 99 8.57 -5.35 -8.34
CA ALA A 99 9.76 -6.02 -7.85
C ALA A 99 9.70 -7.51 -8.21
N ALA A 100 10.82 -8.02 -8.74
CA ALA A 100 11.04 -9.44 -9.03
C ALA A 100 12.37 -9.89 -8.40
N GLY A 101 12.34 -10.24 -7.11
CA GLY A 101 13.53 -10.58 -6.34
C GLY A 101 14.47 -9.38 -6.15
N ARG A 102 15.56 -9.29 -6.91
CA ARG A 102 16.54 -8.21 -6.87
C ARG A 102 16.43 -7.23 -8.04
N GLU A 103 15.32 -7.23 -8.74
CA GLU A 103 15.10 -6.39 -9.91
C GLU A 103 13.87 -5.50 -9.70
N VAL A 104 14.00 -4.21 -10.04
CA VAL A 104 12.86 -3.32 -10.25
C VAL A 104 12.59 -3.23 -11.73
N HIS A 105 11.44 -3.68 -12.16
CA HIS A 105 10.96 -3.57 -13.52
C HIS A 105 10.05 -2.37 -13.67
N VAL A 106 10.14 -1.65 -14.79
CA VAL A 106 9.26 -0.53 -15.13
C VAL A 106 8.67 -0.73 -16.52
N ARG A 107 7.38 -0.46 -16.64
CA ARG A 107 6.60 -0.48 -17.87
C ARG A 107 5.86 0.84 -18.03
N ASP A 108 5.54 1.21 -19.26
CA ASP A 108 4.64 2.33 -19.56
C ASP A 108 3.29 1.76 -20.00
N ALA A 109 2.21 2.16 -19.35
CA ALA A 109 0.87 1.68 -19.67
C ALA A 109 0.38 2.10 -21.08
N ALA A 110 1.00 3.09 -21.70
CA ALA A 110 0.67 3.59 -23.04
C ALA A 110 1.68 3.17 -24.13
N ASP A 111 2.84 2.64 -23.73
CA ASP A 111 3.88 2.20 -24.67
C ASP A 111 4.43 0.83 -24.24
N PRO A 112 3.91 -0.27 -24.80
CA PRO A 112 4.37 -1.62 -24.47
C PRO A 112 5.85 -1.89 -24.78
N ALA A 113 6.47 -1.10 -25.66
CA ALA A 113 7.89 -1.21 -25.97
C ALA A 113 8.79 -0.61 -24.88
N PHE A 114 8.23 0.22 -24.00
CA PHE A 114 9.00 0.83 -22.93
C PHE A 114 9.27 -0.18 -21.82
N VAL A 115 10.54 -0.52 -21.65
CA VAL A 115 11.02 -1.45 -20.62
C VAL A 115 12.24 -0.84 -19.94
N ARG A 116 12.24 -0.84 -18.60
CA ARG A 116 13.43 -0.58 -17.78
C ARG A 116 13.55 -1.65 -16.72
N VAL A 117 14.80 -2.03 -16.41
CA VAL A 117 15.12 -2.97 -15.32
C VAL A 117 16.30 -2.41 -14.55
N PHE A 118 16.14 -2.27 -13.24
CA PHE A 118 17.19 -1.79 -12.34
C PHE A 118 17.61 -2.93 -11.41
N GLN A 119 18.90 -3.24 -11.43
CA GLN A 119 19.48 -4.31 -10.63
C GLN A 119 19.84 -3.82 -9.21
N HIS A 120 19.56 -4.66 -8.22
CA HIS A 120 19.90 -4.44 -6.84
C HIS A 120 20.81 -5.57 -6.31
N GLU A 121 21.63 -5.24 -5.31
CA GLU A 121 22.49 -6.23 -4.64
C GLU A 121 21.68 -7.19 -3.74
N LYS A 122 20.55 -6.70 -3.19
CA LYS A 122 19.69 -7.41 -2.24
C LYS A 122 18.25 -7.42 -2.71
N SER A 123 17.45 -8.34 -2.15
CA SER A 123 16.02 -8.44 -2.45
C SER A 123 15.28 -7.15 -2.11
N ILE A 124 14.29 -6.85 -2.91
CA ILE A 124 13.42 -5.68 -2.78
C ILE A 124 12.14 -6.15 -2.09
N SER A 125 11.78 -5.46 -1.02
CA SER A 125 10.56 -5.74 -0.24
C SER A 125 9.36 -4.95 -0.76
N GLU A 126 9.57 -3.71 -1.21
CA GLU A 126 8.49 -2.87 -1.73
C GLU A 126 9.01 -1.82 -2.71
N VAL A 127 8.17 -1.46 -3.68
CA VAL A 127 8.40 -0.36 -4.63
C VAL A 127 7.27 0.66 -4.56
N ALA A 128 7.62 1.94 -4.68
CA ALA A 128 6.64 3.02 -4.72
C ALA A 128 7.12 4.19 -5.60
N PHE A 129 6.22 4.75 -6.41
CA PHE A 129 6.51 5.98 -7.15
C PHE A 129 6.45 7.22 -6.25
N ASP A 130 7.30 8.20 -6.51
CA ASP A 130 7.09 9.53 -5.98
C ASP A 130 5.79 10.14 -6.57
N PRO A 131 5.19 11.16 -5.92
CA PRO A 131 3.89 11.69 -6.36
C PRO A 131 3.85 12.23 -7.79
N LYS A 132 5.02 12.54 -8.38
CA LYS A 132 5.13 12.99 -9.78
C LYS A 132 5.43 11.85 -10.76
N GLY A 133 5.58 10.62 -10.26
CA GLY A 133 5.93 9.46 -11.07
C GLY A 133 7.30 9.54 -11.75
N ARG A 134 8.19 10.39 -11.26
CA ARG A 134 9.53 10.58 -11.84
C ARG A 134 10.55 9.61 -11.26
N ARG A 135 10.41 9.28 -9.97
CA ARG A 135 11.31 8.40 -9.23
C ARG A 135 10.55 7.19 -8.69
N ILE A 136 11.25 6.08 -8.63
CA ILE A 136 10.82 4.86 -7.95
C ILE A 136 11.69 4.70 -6.73
N ALA A 137 11.07 4.54 -5.57
CA ALA A 137 11.72 4.07 -4.36
C ALA A 137 11.63 2.54 -4.31
N ALA A 138 12.74 1.89 -4.00
CA ALA A 138 12.84 0.46 -3.80
C ALA A 138 13.40 0.18 -2.41
N ALA A 139 12.57 -0.36 -1.53
CA ALA A 139 12.93 -0.72 -0.17
C ALA A 139 13.71 -2.03 -0.14
N SER A 140 14.77 -2.07 0.67
CA SER A 140 15.61 -3.26 0.81
C SER A 140 16.31 -3.24 2.17
N TYR A 141 17.17 -4.22 2.44
CA TYR A 141 18.03 -4.18 3.62
C TYR A 141 19.10 -3.12 3.47
N GLY A 142 19.18 -2.20 4.43
CA GLY A 142 20.18 -1.13 4.52
C GLY A 142 19.73 0.20 3.93
N GLY A 143 18.49 0.35 3.48
CA GLY A 143 17.95 1.62 3.03
C GLY A 143 16.90 1.51 1.92
N VAL A 144 16.69 2.63 1.26
CA VAL A 144 15.80 2.76 0.11
C VAL A 144 16.56 3.37 -1.07
N TRP A 145 16.50 2.71 -2.21
CA TRP A 145 17.14 3.14 -3.46
C TRP A 145 16.16 3.95 -4.29
N LEU A 146 16.59 5.09 -4.79
CA LEU A 146 15.80 5.99 -5.62
C LEU A 146 16.33 5.97 -7.05
N TRP A 147 15.49 5.55 -7.99
CA TRP A 147 15.76 5.51 -9.41
C TRP A 147 14.90 6.52 -10.17
N PHE A 148 15.45 7.20 -11.18
CA PHE A 148 14.62 7.92 -12.15
C PHE A 148 13.97 6.91 -13.09
N ALA A 149 12.64 6.85 -13.08
CA ALA A 149 11.88 5.78 -13.71
C ALA A 149 12.11 5.61 -15.22
N ARG A 150 12.42 6.69 -15.94
CA ARG A 150 12.63 6.69 -17.40
C ARG A 150 14.08 6.64 -17.85
N ILE A 151 15.04 6.86 -16.96
CA ILE A 151 16.46 6.90 -17.31
C ILE A 151 17.04 5.48 -17.25
N ALA A 152 17.63 5.00 -18.35
CA ALA A 152 18.18 3.65 -18.41
C ALA A 152 19.53 3.55 -17.70
N GLU A 153 20.46 4.43 -18.04
CA GLU A 153 21.81 4.39 -17.51
C GLU A 153 21.97 5.43 -16.39
N GLN A 154 21.93 4.96 -15.16
CA GLN A 154 22.02 5.80 -13.97
C GLN A 154 22.56 5.00 -12.79
N LYS A 155 23.06 5.73 -11.78
CA LYS A 155 23.27 5.20 -10.45
C LYS A 155 22.13 5.66 -9.54
N PRO A 156 21.61 4.82 -8.65
CA PRO A 156 20.57 5.25 -7.71
C PRO A 156 21.12 6.20 -6.67
N SER A 157 20.28 7.12 -6.19
CA SER A 157 20.51 7.73 -4.89
C SER A 157 20.08 6.73 -3.82
N ILE A 158 20.80 6.65 -2.71
CA ILE A 158 20.52 5.69 -1.65
C ILE A 158 20.27 6.42 -0.34
N LEU A 159 19.05 6.35 0.13
CA LEU A 159 18.65 6.80 1.46
C LEU A 159 19.05 5.71 2.47
N LYS A 160 20.21 5.84 3.06
CA LYS A 160 20.84 4.80 3.90
C LYS A 160 20.28 4.79 5.31
N TRP A 161 19.90 3.61 5.78
CA TRP A 161 19.62 3.31 7.17
C TRP A 161 19.73 1.80 7.43
N ALA A 162 20.39 1.40 8.51
CA ALA A 162 20.59 -0.02 8.84
C ALA A 162 19.26 -0.69 9.21
N GLY A 163 19.06 -1.93 8.78
CA GLY A 163 17.88 -2.75 9.03
C GLY A 163 17.10 -3.08 7.77
N SER A 164 16.04 -3.87 7.92
CA SER A 164 15.15 -4.27 6.82
C SER A 164 13.98 -3.30 6.71
N HIS A 165 13.85 -2.66 5.56
CA HIS A 165 12.74 -1.79 5.22
C HIS A 165 11.65 -2.61 4.54
N LEU A 166 10.46 -2.73 5.14
CA LEU A 166 9.39 -3.63 4.71
C LEU A 166 8.29 -2.95 3.93
N ALA A 167 7.94 -1.73 4.34
CA ALA A 167 6.87 -0.94 3.75
C ALA A 167 7.37 0.48 3.52
N ILE A 168 6.96 1.13 2.44
CA ILE A 168 7.34 2.52 2.14
C ILE A 168 6.15 3.37 1.72
N ALA A 169 6.15 4.63 2.12
CA ALA A 169 5.17 5.61 1.70
C ALA A 169 5.82 6.97 1.43
N TRP A 170 5.50 7.56 0.28
CA TRP A 170 5.84 8.94 -0.03
C TRP A 170 4.81 9.90 0.57
N SER A 171 5.26 11.01 1.14
CA SER A 171 4.33 12.11 1.40
C SER A 171 3.77 12.66 0.06
N PRO A 172 2.49 13.08 0.01
CA PRO A 172 1.87 13.55 -1.24
C PRO A 172 2.56 14.74 -1.90
N ASP A 173 3.34 15.52 -1.14
CA ASP A 173 4.17 16.61 -1.66
C ASP A 173 5.58 16.17 -2.12
N GLY A 174 5.92 14.89 -1.92
CA GLY A 174 7.21 14.29 -2.29
C GLY A 174 8.39 14.74 -1.43
N LYS A 175 8.17 15.44 -0.32
CA LYS A 175 9.25 15.90 0.55
C LYS A 175 9.78 14.82 1.46
N PHE A 176 8.95 13.87 1.85
CA PHE A 176 9.29 12.82 2.78
C PHE A 176 9.06 11.44 2.18
N LEU A 177 9.95 10.51 2.49
CA LEU A 177 9.78 9.09 2.28
C LEU A 177 9.89 8.39 3.62
N ILE A 178 8.89 7.58 3.97
CA ILE A 178 8.80 6.89 5.25
C ILE A 178 8.84 5.39 5.01
N SER A 179 9.51 4.67 5.89
CA SER A 179 9.61 3.22 5.84
C SER A 179 9.20 2.60 7.18
N GLY A 180 8.34 1.60 7.12
CA GLY A 180 8.12 0.62 8.19
C GLY A 180 9.26 -0.38 8.19
N MET A 181 9.79 -0.70 9.35
CA MET A 181 10.97 -1.54 9.49
C MET A 181 10.64 -2.89 10.15
N GLN A 182 11.55 -3.86 9.97
CA GLN A 182 11.49 -5.14 10.69
C GLN A 182 11.58 -4.93 12.20
N GLU A 183 12.33 -3.96 12.64
CA GLU A 183 12.34 -3.43 13.99
C GLU A 183 11.02 -2.66 14.22
N ASN A 184 10.48 -2.70 15.44
CA ASN A 184 9.21 -2.06 15.77
C ASN A 184 9.33 -0.52 15.74
N ALA A 185 9.64 0.03 14.59
CA ALA A 185 9.88 1.45 14.38
C ALA A 185 9.59 1.87 12.94
N LEU A 186 9.43 3.16 12.75
CA LEU A 186 9.49 3.80 11.44
C LEU A 186 10.81 4.55 11.31
N HIS A 187 11.35 4.51 10.12
CA HIS A 187 12.40 5.42 9.70
C HIS A 187 11.93 6.23 8.50
N GLY A 188 12.44 7.43 8.35
CA GLY A 188 12.09 8.25 7.20
C GLY A 188 13.19 9.22 6.86
N TRP A 189 13.04 9.86 5.71
CA TRP A 189 13.97 10.85 5.21
C TRP A 189 13.22 12.08 4.68
N ARG A 190 13.77 13.24 4.96
CA ARG A 190 13.48 14.41 4.14
C ARG A 190 14.35 14.31 2.89
N VAL A 191 13.72 14.05 1.75
CA VAL A 191 14.41 13.57 0.54
C VAL A 191 15.39 14.61 -0.05
N ALA A 192 15.11 15.89 0.15
CA ALA A 192 15.92 16.97 -0.43
C ALA A 192 17.35 17.06 0.15
N ASP A 193 17.53 16.72 1.41
CA ASP A 193 18.81 16.80 2.13
C ASP A 193 19.14 15.51 2.88
N GLU A 194 18.39 14.44 2.61
CA GLU A 194 18.55 13.09 3.20
C GLU A 194 18.50 13.09 4.74
N LYS A 195 17.91 14.13 5.34
CA LYS A 195 17.81 14.25 6.79
C LYS A 195 16.92 13.15 7.36
N ASN A 196 17.48 12.40 8.29
CA ASN A 196 16.82 11.27 8.94
C ASN A 196 15.68 11.72 9.86
N LEU A 197 14.58 10.97 9.83
CA LEU A 197 13.42 11.10 10.70
C LEU A 197 13.22 9.77 11.40
N ARG A 198 13.17 9.78 12.73
CA ARG A 198 12.98 8.55 13.51
C ARG A 198 11.68 8.66 14.31
N MET A 199 10.84 7.65 14.17
CA MET A 199 9.54 7.53 14.83
C MET A 199 9.47 6.13 15.47
N GLY A 200 9.38 6.07 16.78
CA GLY A 200 9.41 4.81 17.54
C GLY A 200 8.30 4.73 18.57
N GLY A 201 8.35 3.69 19.43
CA GLY A 201 7.38 3.46 20.49
C GLY A 201 6.30 2.45 20.12
N TYR A 202 6.48 1.73 19.01
CA TYR A 202 5.54 0.70 18.57
C TYR A 202 5.76 -0.63 19.29
N PRO A 203 4.69 -1.29 19.76
CA PRO A 203 4.79 -2.63 20.32
C PRO A 203 5.02 -3.72 19.25
N ALA A 204 4.67 -3.47 17.99
CA ALA A 204 4.84 -4.40 16.90
C ALA A 204 5.38 -3.73 15.62
N LYS A 205 5.68 -4.54 14.60
CA LYS A 205 6.13 -4.05 13.28
C LYS A 205 5.06 -3.19 12.60
N VAL A 206 5.49 -2.07 12.04
CA VAL A 206 4.62 -1.21 11.24
C VAL A 206 4.67 -1.66 9.78
N LYS A 207 3.57 -2.27 9.31
CA LYS A 207 3.46 -2.82 7.95
C LYS A 207 2.50 -2.04 7.06
N SER A 208 1.75 -1.10 7.62
CA SER A 208 0.75 -0.33 6.88
C SER A 208 0.85 1.14 7.24
N LEU A 209 0.95 1.97 6.20
CA LEU A 209 1.15 3.42 6.29
C LEU A 209 0.17 4.09 5.32
N ALA A 210 -0.52 5.13 5.77
CA ALA A 210 -1.44 5.87 4.92
C ALA A 210 -1.33 7.39 5.20
N PHE A 211 -0.98 8.17 4.16
CA PHE A 211 -1.09 9.62 4.24
C PHE A 211 -2.54 10.04 4.02
N LEU A 212 -3.00 11.01 4.80
CA LEU A 212 -4.34 11.60 4.74
C LEU A 212 -4.26 13.11 4.97
N ALA A 213 -5.40 13.79 4.91
CA ALA A 213 -5.49 15.25 5.08
C ALA A 213 -4.51 16.01 4.18
N LYS A 214 -4.48 15.67 2.88
CA LYS A 214 -3.56 16.25 1.88
C LYS A 214 -2.08 16.13 2.26
N GLY A 215 -1.72 15.07 3.00
CA GLY A 215 -0.36 14.82 3.47
C GLY A 215 0.02 15.53 4.76
N GLY A 216 -0.90 16.22 5.40
CA GLY A 216 -0.66 16.84 6.70
C GLY A 216 -0.56 15.84 7.85
N LEU A 217 -1.08 14.63 7.67
CA LEU A 217 -1.10 13.53 8.65
C LEU A 217 -0.69 12.22 7.99
N MET A 218 -0.14 11.30 8.78
CA MET A 218 0.15 9.91 8.38
C MET A 218 -0.33 8.96 9.47
N ALA A 219 -1.24 8.07 9.13
CA ALA A 219 -1.71 6.98 9.97
C ALA A 219 -0.83 5.73 9.79
N THR A 220 -0.64 4.97 10.87
CA THR A 220 0.21 3.77 10.87
C THR A 220 -0.39 2.66 11.71
N SER A 221 -0.11 1.41 11.31
CA SER A 221 -0.41 0.18 12.05
C SER A 221 0.66 -0.13 13.12
N GLY A 222 0.56 -1.29 13.77
CA GLY A 222 1.61 -1.82 14.65
C GLY A 222 1.47 -1.38 16.12
N ALA A 223 0.33 -0.82 16.51
CA ALA A 223 -0.02 -0.48 17.88
C ALA A 223 -1.46 -0.91 18.19
N ASN A 224 -1.90 -0.73 19.43
CA ASN A 224 -3.26 -1.07 19.89
C ASN A 224 -4.32 -0.04 19.45
N GLY A 225 -3.89 1.06 18.88
CA GLY A 225 -4.70 2.05 18.18
C GLY A 225 -3.96 2.53 16.92
N VAL A 226 -4.63 3.34 16.14
CA VAL A 226 -4.00 3.99 14.98
C VAL A 226 -3.09 5.10 15.48
N VAL A 227 -1.79 5.01 15.18
CA VAL A 227 -0.86 6.07 15.51
C VAL A 227 -0.82 7.08 14.36
N VAL A 228 -1.16 8.32 14.64
CA VAL A 228 -1.25 9.41 13.66
C VAL A 228 -0.12 10.42 13.89
N TRP A 229 0.77 10.53 12.91
CA TRP A 229 1.91 11.45 12.92
C TRP A 229 1.59 12.74 12.17
N PRO A 230 1.88 13.92 12.75
CA PRO A 230 1.71 15.21 12.07
C PRO A 230 2.88 15.48 11.11
N PHE A 231 2.57 15.59 9.81
CA PHE A 231 3.54 15.86 8.74
C PHE A 231 3.48 17.28 8.16
N ALA A 232 2.57 18.11 8.64
CA ALA A 232 2.48 19.49 8.16
C ALA A 232 3.78 20.29 8.43
N GLY A 233 4.23 21.06 7.43
CA GLY A 233 5.42 21.91 7.53
C GLY A 233 6.71 21.24 7.03
N SER A 234 7.82 21.97 7.14
CA SER A 234 9.12 21.57 6.55
C SER A 234 9.89 20.54 7.36
N THR A 235 9.56 20.34 8.63
CA THR A 235 10.25 19.41 9.53
C THR A 235 9.57 18.05 9.61
N GLY A 236 8.40 17.91 8.97
CA GLY A 236 7.58 16.69 9.09
C GLY A 236 7.18 16.42 10.55
N PRO A 237 7.30 15.18 11.05
CA PRO A 237 6.90 14.80 12.40
C PRO A 237 7.91 15.20 13.49
N MET A 238 9.11 15.68 13.13
CA MET A 238 10.18 15.95 14.07
C MET A 238 9.84 17.09 15.05
N GLY A 239 9.98 16.81 16.35
CA GLY A 239 9.63 17.72 17.43
C GLY A 239 8.13 17.81 17.73
N LYS A 240 7.32 16.90 17.13
CA LYS A 240 5.89 16.82 17.36
C LYS A 240 5.53 15.46 17.95
N GLN A 241 4.43 15.41 18.70
CA GLN A 241 3.91 14.17 19.24
C GLN A 241 2.91 13.53 18.28
N ALA A 242 2.95 12.20 18.19
CA ALA A 242 1.89 11.43 17.55
C ALA A 242 0.65 11.37 18.45
N THR A 243 -0.50 11.18 17.84
CA THR A 243 -1.76 10.92 18.54
C THR A 243 -2.19 9.48 18.27
N GLU A 244 -2.67 8.78 19.27
CA GLU A 244 -3.27 7.46 19.12
C GLU A 244 -4.79 7.57 19.12
N VAL A 245 -5.45 6.92 18.15
CA VAL A 245 -6.90 6.96 17.95
C VAL A 245 -7.45 5.54 17.98
N GLY A 246 -8.59 5.35 18.65
CA GLY A 246 -9.28 4.06 18.69
C GLY A 246 -8.54 2.98 19.47
N PHE A 247 -7.82 3.34 20.53
CA PHE A 247 -7.07 2.40 21.38
C PHE A 247 -7.96 1.26 21.89
N ASP A 248 -7.48 0.04 21.73
CA ASP A 248 -8.11 -1.18 22.27
C ASP A 248 -7.02 -2.13 22.79
N ALA A 249 -6.94 -2.31 24.10
CA ALA A 249 -5.90 -3.11 24.74
C ALA A 249 -5.87 -4.60 24.30
N HIS A 250 -6.94 -5.07 23.64
CA HIS A 250 -7.13 -6.48 23.26
C HIS A 250 -7.03 -6.70 21.74
N ALA A 251 -6.66 -5.68 20.97
CA ALA A 251 -6.53 -5.79 19.52
C ALA A 251 -5.32 -4.99 19.01
N MET A 252 -4.66 -5.51 17.99
CA MET A 252 -3.53 -4.86 17.31
C MET A 252 -3.98 -4.40 15.92
N VAL A 253 -3.70 -3.16 15.59
CA VAL A 253 -3.96 -2.63 14.25
C VAL A 253 -3.00 -3.28 13.23
N THR A 254 -3.56 -3.98 12.24
CA THR A 254 -2.82 -4.67 11.18
C THR A 254 -2.75 -3.85 9.90
N ARG A 255 -3.84 -3.15 9.56
CA ARG A 255 -3.97 -2.33 8.34
C ARG A 255 -4.56 -0.97 8.66
N VAL A 256 -4.12 0.05 7.91
CA VAL A 256 -4.70 1.39 7.94
C VAL A 256 -4.96 1.86 6.52
N ALA A 257 -6.03 2.63 6.34
CA ALA A 257 -6.33 3.32 5.09
C ALA A 257 -6.85 4.73 5.42
N GLY A 258 -6.52 5.71 4.59
CA GLY A 258 -6.89 7.10 4.83
C GLY A 258 -7.47 7.77 3.59
N ALA A 259 -8.39 8.71 3.79
CA ALA A 259 -8.90 9.56 2.73
C ALA A 259 -7.84 10.63 2.36
N SER A 260 -7.36 10.60 1.14
CA SER A 260 -6.28 11.50 0.69
C SER A 260 -6.65 13.00 0.80
N GLY A 261 -7.90 13.34 0.55
CA GLY A 261 -8.43 14.70 0.63
C GLY A 261 -9.07 15.09 1.95
N GLY A 262 -9.36 14.12 2.83
CA GLY A 262 -10.11 14.26 4.08
C GLY A 262 -9.30 13.85 5.32
N ASP A 263 -9.96 13.87 6.45
CA ASP A 263 -9.41 13.50 7.76
C ASP A 263 -9.90 12.13 8.26
N TRP A 264 -10.58 11.36 7.42
CA TRP A 264 -11.04 10.02 7.75
C TRP A 264 -9.91 9.00 7.66
N VAL A 265 -9.82 8.16 8.68
CA VAL A 265 -8.95 6.99 8.74
C VAL A 265 -9.78 5.75 9.07
N ALA A 266 -9.53 4.65 8.36
CA ALA A 266 -10.03 3.33 8.69
C ALA A 266 -8.89 2.43 9.14
N TRP A 267 -9.17 1.46 9.98
CA TRP A 267 -8.22 0.45 10.41
C TRP A 267 -8.87 -0.92 10.60
N GLY A 268 -8.08 -1.93 10.29
CA GLY A 268 -8.40 -3.33 10.57
C GLY A 268 -7.48 -3.88 11.65
N CYS A 269 -8.01 -4.80 12.46
CA CYS A 269 -7.32 -5.39 13.58
C CYS A 269 -7.00 -6.88 13.37
N ASP A 270 -6.11 -7.41 14.21
CA ASP A 270 -5.75 -8.82 14.27
C ASP A 270 -6.89 -9.75 14.75
N ASP A 271 -7.92 -9.18 15.38
CA ASP A 271 -9.13 -9.89 15.78
C ASP A 271 -10.28 -9.79 14.76
N GLY A 272 -9.99 -9.29 13.55
CA GLY A 272 -10.93 -9.20 12.42
C GLY A 272 -11.84 -7.99 12.42
N ARG A 273 -11.89 -7.19 13.49
CA ARG A 273 -12.71 -5.97 13.52
C ARG A 273 -12.17 -4.89 12.61
N VAL A 274 -13.08 -4.14 11.99
CA VAL A 274 -12.76 -2.98 11.15
C VAL A 274 -13.49 -1.76 11.68
N ARG A 275 -12.77 -0.66 11.84
CA ARG A 275 -13.29 0.60 12.36
C ARG A 275 -12.86 1.77 11.49
N ALA A 276 -13.56 2.88 11.61
CA ALA A 276 -13.20 4.14 10.97
C ALA A 276 -13.46 5.32 11.90
N CYS A 277 -12.77 6.43 11.67
CA CYS A 277 -12.91 7.64 12.47
C CYS A 277 -12.57 8.87 11.64
N GLY A 278 -13.39 9.92 11.73
CA GLY A 278 -12.95 11.28 11.39
C GLY A 278 -12.08 11.81 12.51
N LEU A 279 -10.87 12.27 12.20
CA LEU A 279 -9.92 12.77 13.21
C LEU A 279 -10.39 14.08 13.86
N ILE A 280 -11.24 14.85 13.17
CA ILE A 280 -11.99 15.96 13.74
C ILE A 280 -13.23 15.39 14.41
N GLY A 281 -13.34 15.53 15.73
CA GLY A 281 -14.45 15.01 16.52
C GLY A 281 -14.28 13.58 17.06
N GLN A 282 -13.37 12.79 16.52
CA GLN A 282 -12.89 11.49 17.04
C GLN A 282 -13.99 10.46 17.37
N LYS A 283 -15.12 10.50 16.65
CA LYS A 283 -16.18 9.51 16.78
C LYS A 283 -15.80 8.26 15.98
N VAL A 284 -15.54 7.17 16.69
CA VAL A 284 -15.28 5.86 16.08
C VAL A 284 -16.58 5.25 15.57
N VAL A 285 -16.53 4.73 14.34
CA VAL A 285 -17.60 3.99 13.67
C VAL A 285 -17.15 2.54 13.51
N GLU A 286 -17.97 1.60 13.94
CA GLU A 286 -17.75 0.17 13.69
C GLU A 286 -18.20 -0.15 12.27
N VAL A 287 -17.22 -0.56 11.42
CA VAL A 287 -17.45 -0.99 10.03
C VAL A 287 -17.75 -2.49 10.00
N ARG A 288 -16.98 -3.28 10.76
CA ARG A 288 -17.22 -4.69 11.07
C ARG A 288 -16.99 -4.88 12.55
N ALA A 289 -18.05 -5.17 13.29
CA ALA A 289 -18.01 -5.38 14.73
C ALA A 289 -17.66 -6.83 15.10
N GLU A 290 -17.99 -7.79 14.22
CA GLU A 290 -17.74 -9.21 14.41
C GLU A 290 -16.25 -9.51 14.41
N ARG A 291 -15.84 -10.38 15.32
CA ARG A 291 -14.48 -10.92 15.35
C ARG A 291 -14.31 -12.00 14.27
N GLY A 292 -13.07 -12.16 13.81
CA GLY A 292 -12.71 -13.12 12.77
C GLY A 292 -11.21 -13.22 12.63
N ALA A 293 -10.75 -13.67 11.48
CA ALA A 293 -9.34 -13.70 11.13
C ALA A 293 -8.75 -12.28 11.02
N PRO A 294 -7.43 -12.12 11.17
CA PRO A 294 -6.76 -10.83 11.04
C PRO A 294 -7.09 -10.13 9.72
N VAL A 295 -7.38 -8.84 9.79
CA VAL A 295 -7.59 -8.03 8.58
C VAL A 295 -6.29 -7.93 7.80
N SER A 296 -6.29 -8.47 6.58
CA SER A 296 -5.14 -8.54 5.67
C SER A 296 -5.16 -7.45 4.60
N ALA A 297 -6.33 -6.91 4.26
CA ALA A 297 -6.52 -5.93 3.22
C ALA A 297 -7.51 -4.84 3.67
N LEU A 298 -7.20 -3.59 3.33
CA LEU A 298 -8.05 -2.45 3.68
C LEU A 298 -7.86 -1.32 2.67
N ALA A 299 -8.95 -0.73 2.23
CA ALA A 299 -8.95 0.46 1.39
C ALA A 299 -10.02 1.45 1.82
N MET A 300 -9.79 2.72 1.58
CA MET A 300 -10.76 3.79 1.71
C MET A 300 -10.96 4.45 0.35
N SER A 301 -12.21 4.75 0.00
CA SER A 301 -12.51 5.50 -1.23
C SER A 301 -11.89 6.91 -1.19
N ALA A 302 -11.61 7.48 -2.35
CA ALA A 302 -10.93 8.78 -2.46
C ALA A 302 -11.69 9.92 -1.76
N ASP A 303 -13.01 9.84 -1.72
CA ASP A 303 -13.90 10.79 -1.03
C ASP A 303 -14.05 10.53 0.48
N GLY A 304 -13.47 9.42 0.98
CA GLY A 304 -13.50 9.03 2.39
C GLY A 304 -14.85 8.48 2.88
N LYS A 305 -15.77 8.14 1.96
CA LYS A 305 -17.13 7.72 2.33
C LYS A 305 -17.33 6.22 2.37
N ARG A 306 -16.40 5.44 1.81
CA ARG A 306 -16.52 3.98 1.73
C ARG A 306 -15.24 3.31 2.22
N VAL A 307 -15.40 2.16 2.86
CA VAL A 307 -14.30 1.28 3.28
C VAL A 307 -14.52 -0.10 2.69
N ALA A 308 -13.49 -0.62 2.02
CA ALA A 308 -13.41 -2.02 1.61
C ALA A 308 -12.38 -2.74 2.48
N TRP A 309 -12.68 -3.94 2.94
CA TRP A 309 -11.81 -4.74 3.80
C TRP A 309 -11.84 -6.22 3.43
N GLY A 310 -10.79 -6.92 3.76
CA GLY A 310 -10.70 -8.36 3.67
C GLY A 310 -9.80 -8.93 4.75
N ASP A 311 -10.00 -10.21 5.09
CA ASP A 311 -9.23 -10.90 6.12
C ASP A 311 -8.45 -12.12 5.58
N GLU A 312 -7.70 -12.76 6.46
CA GLU A 312 -6.82 -13.88 6.11
C GLU A 312 -7.58 -15.17 5.78
N GLU A 313 -8.86 -15.30 6.16
CA GLU A 313 -9.72 -16.46 5.87
C GLU A 313 -10.70 -16.21 4.72
N GLY A 314 -10.63 -15.03 4.08
CA GLY A 314 -11.42 -14.73 2.89
C GLY A 314 -12.74 -13.98 3.16
N ALA A 315 -13.05 -13.62 4.41
CA ALA A 315 -14.18 -12.73 4.63
C ALA A 315 -13.80 -11.33 4.12
N ALA A 316 -14.71 -10.71 3.36
CA ALA A 316 -14.52 -9.41 2.78
C ALA A 316 -15.80 -8.59 2.80
N GLY A 317 -15.69 -7.28 2.74
CA GLY A 317 -16.87 -6.43 2.74
C GLY A 317 -16.59 -5.01 2.27
N VAL A 318 -17.70 -4.35 1.92
CA VAL A 318 -17.73 -2.92 1.60
C VAL A 318 -18.81 -2.27 2.45
N ALA A 319 -18.48 -1.14 3.07
CA ALA A 319 -19.39 -0.36 3.88
C ALA A 319 -19.32 1.12 3.54
N ASP A 320 -20.46 1.79 3.59
CA ASP A 320 -20.55 3.24 3.54
C ASP A 320 -20.33 3.83 4.93
N LEU A 321 -19.54 4.88 5.00
CA LEU A 321 -19.37 5.69 6.19
C LEU A 321 -20.40 6.83 6.14
N ALA A 322 -21.32 6.86 7.08
CA ALA A 322 -22.40 7.83 7.14
C ALA A 322 -21.93 9.24 7.55
#